data_522549f82c6ce98e5ef4a53ae9a9fda2
#
_entry.id   522549f82c6ce98e5ef4a53ae9a9fda2
#
_cell.length_a   1.000
_cell.length_b   1.000
_cell.length_c   1.000
_cell.angle_alpha   90.00
_cell.angle_beta   90.00
_cell.angle_gamma   90.00
#
_symmetry.space_group_name_H-M   'P 1'
#
loop_
_entity.id
_entity.type
_entity.pdbx_description
1 polymer ?
#
loop_
_entity_poly.entity_id
_entity_poly.type
_entity_poly.pdbx_seq_one_letter_code
_entity_poly.pdbx_strand_id
1 'polypeptide(L)'
;RDTIGNWSTSGSFAITIDNFDKICSQIQAAANTCDLVLVNAGSSAGSEDFTAAAVEKLGRLLVHGIAVRPGHPVIIGFVPRNSAGVSSKEVPVIGVPGYPVSAALTSEIFVEPLLRIWQGEPEFLPVILKAKLTRKINSPAGDDDFLRVVVGEVNHQWLAAPLSRGAGVTTSLSKADGIVIIPRNIQGLEAGDTVN
;
A
#
# COMPACT_ATOMS: atom_id res chain seq x y z
N ARG A 1 5.03 -10.76 11.24
CA ARG A 1 3.68 -10.96 11.81
C ARG A 1 2.72 -10.30 10.85
N ASP A 2 1.77 -11.06 10.35
CA ASP A 2 0.81 -10.58 9.37
C ASP A 2 -0.04 -9.47 10.02
N THR A 3 0.17 -8.25 9.61
CA THR A 3 -0.59 -7.07 10.08
C THR A 3 -2.10 -7.30 9.89
N ILE A 4 -2.47 -8.08 8.89
CA ILE A 4 -3.84 -8.45 8.54
C ILE A 4 -4.39 -9.57 9.45
N GLY A 5 -3.57 -10.49 9.91
CA GLY A 5 -4.00 -11.67 10.67
C GLY A 5 -4.60 -11.43 12.04
N ASN A 6 -4.40 -10.23 12.61
CA ASN A 6 -5.00 -9.84 13.89
C ASN A 6 -6.43 -9.27 13.74
N TRP A 7 -6.86 -8.93 12.52
CA TRP A 7 -8.07 -8.16 12.25
C TRP A 7 -9.13 -8.94 11.49
N SER A 8 -8.73 -10.02 10.81
CA SER A 8 -9.60 -10.75 9.90
C SER A 8 -9.14 -12.18 9.70
N THR A 9 -10.02 -13.02 9.18
CA THR A 9 -9.63 -14.33 8.64
C THR A 9 -9.11 -14.10 7.22
N SER A 10 -7.84 -14.45 6.96
CA SER A 10 -7.26 -14.38 5.62
C SER A 10 -7.30 -15.73 4.92
N GLY A 11 -7.65 -15.71 3.64
CA GLY A 11 -7.53 -16.86 2.74
C GLY A 11 -6.60 -16.53 1.58
N SER A 12 -5.83 -17.50 1.10
CA SER A 12 -5.00 -17.33 -0.08
C SER A 12 -5.55 -18.13 -1.26
N PHE A 13 -5.54 -17.52 -2.44
CA PHE A 13 -5.85 -18.17 -3.70
C PHE A 13 -4.55 -18.54 -4.42
N ALA A 14 -4.61 -19.59 -5.25
CA ALA A 14 -3.45 -20.03 -6.00
C ALA A 14 -2.93 -18.93 -6.95
N ILE A 15 -1.62 -18.93 -7.17
CA ILE A 15 -0.98 -18.05 -8.15
C ILE A 15 -1.60 -18.31 -9.53
N THR A 16 -2.07 -17.26 -10.16
CA THR A 16 -2.69 -17.31 -11.48
C THR A 16 -1.64 -16.96 -12.53
N ILE A 17 -1.60 -17.70 -13.61
CA ILE A 17 -0.77 -17.33 -14.76
C ILE A 17 -1.28 -16.03 -15.39
N ASP A 18 -0.41 -15.29 -16.07
CA ASP A 18 -0.72 -14.05 -16.79
C ASP A 18 -1.67 -14.30 -17.97
N ASN A 19 -2.94 -14.56 -17.64
CA ASN A 19 -4.04 -14.78 -18.55
C ASN A 19 -5.25 -14.00 -18.05
N PHE A 20 -5.73 -13.09 -18.86
CA PHE A 20 -6.80 -12.16 -18.50
C PHE A 20 -8.08 -12.85 -17.98
N ASP A 21 -8.56 -13.88 -18.68
CA ASP A 21 -9.80 -14.57 -18.30
C ASP A 21 -9.63 -15.36 -17.00
N LYS A 22 -8.43 -15.91 -16.75
CA LYS A 22 -8.13 -16.58 -15.48
C LYS A 22 -8.03 -15.58 -14.34
N ILE A 23 -7.43 -14.42 -14.56
CA ILE A 23 -7.38 -13.34 -13.55
C ILE A 23 -8.81 -12.89 -13.22
N CYS A 24 -9.65 -12.63 -14.22
CA CYS A 24 -11.06 -12.29 -14.01
C CYS A 24 -11.79 -13.38 -13.19
N SER A 25 -11.61 -14.64 -13.55
CA SER A 25 -12.25 -15.76 -12.86
C SER A 25 -11.82 -15.87 -11.39
N GLN A 26 -10.54 -15.66 -11.09
CA GLN A 26 -10.00 -15.70 -9.73
C GLN A 26 -10.47 -14.51 -8.90
N ILE A 27 -10.46 -13.31 -9.45
CA ILE A 27 -10.98 -12.11 -8.76
C ILE A 27 -12.47 -12.31 -8.44
N GLN A 28 -13.28 -12.80 -9.38
CA GLN A 28 -14.70 -13.06 -9.14
C GLN A 28 -14.93 -14.15 -8.10
N ALA A 29 -14.15 -15.25 -8.14
CA ALA A 29 -14.23 -16.32 -7.15
C ALA A 29 -13.90 -15.81 -5.74
N ALA A 30 -12.86 -14.98 -5.61
CA ALA A 30 -12.49 -14.33 -4.36
C ALA A 30 -13.59 -13.37 -3.87
N ALA A 31 -14.14 -12.53 -4.74
CA ALA A 31 -15.21 -11.59 -4.40
C ALA A 31 -16.49 -12.31 -3.94
N ASN A 32 -16.75 -13.52 -4.42
CA ASN A 32 -17.91 -14.31 -3.99
C ASN A 32 -17.79 -14.83 -2.55
N THR A 33 -16.59 -14.94 -2.01
CA THR A 33 -16.33 -15.56 -0.70
C THR A 33 -15.69 -14.65 0.34
N CYS A 34 -15.05 -13.55 -0.09
CA CYS A 34 -14.32 -12.61 0.77
C CYS A 34 -15.01 -11.25 0.81
N ASP A 35 -14.76 -10.49 1.87
CA ASP A 35 -15.26 -9.10 2.02
C ASP A 35 -14.29 -8.06 1.46
N LEU A 36 -13.02 -8.44 1.26
CA LEU A 36 -11.97 -7.66 0.62
C LEU A 36 -11.10 -8.61 -0.21
N VAL A 37 -10.74 -8.18 -1.41
CA VAL A 37 -9.83 -8.93 -2.29
C VAL A 37 -8.55 -8.12 -2.49
N LEU A 38 -7.41 -8.71 -2.17
CA LEU A 38 -6.09 -8.15 -2.47
C LEU A 38 -5.50 -8.93 -3.65
N VAL A 39 -5.18 -8.23 -4.72
CA VAL A 39 -4.54 -8.80 -5.90
C VAL A 39 -3.08 -8.35 -5.90
N ASN A 40 -2.17 -9.30 -5.64
CA ASN A 40 -0.75 -9.00 -5.79
C ASN A 40 -0.42 -8.97 -7.29
N ALA A 41 -0.40 -7.77 -7.87
CA ALA A 41 -0.01 -7.55 -9.26
C ALA A 41 1.50 -7.68 -9.38
N GLY A 42 1.96 -8.57 -10.25
CA GLY A 42 3.39 -8.72 -10.54
C GLY A 42 4.00 -7.39 -11.01
N SER A 43 5.28 -7.19 -10.72
CA SER A 43 6.02 -5.96 -11.01
C SER A 43 6.36 -5.73 -12.49
N SER A 44 5.85 -6.54 -13.40
CA SER A 44 6.07 -6.36 -14.83
C SER A 44 5.00 -5.45 -15.44
N ALA A 45 5.41 -4.58 -16.33
CA ALA A 45 4.57 -3.58 -17.01
C ALA A 45 3.32 -4.13 -17.73
N GLY A 46 3.13 -5.44 -17.76
CA GLY A 46 1.96 -6.08 -18.38
C GLY A 46 0.90 -6.60 -17.40
N SER A 47 1.29 -6.97 -16.17
CA SER A 47 0.34 -7.56 -15.20
C SER A 47 -0.51 -6.51 -14.47
N GLU A 48 -0.05 -5.28 -14.38
CA GLU A 48 -0.80 -4.16 -13.79
C GLU A 48 -1.99 -3.78 -14.65
N ASP A 49 -1.80 -3.75 -15.97
CA ASP A 49 -2.86 -3.48 -16.94
C ASP A 49 -3.96 -4.56 -16.90
N PHE A 50 -3.60 -5.83 -16.71
CA PHE A 50 -4.58 -6.91 -16.62
C PHE A 50 -5.43 -6.82 -15.36
N THR A 51 -4.87 -6.42 -14.22
CA THR A 51 -5.64 -6.29 -12.98
C THR A 51 -6.64 -5.14 -13.07
N ALA A 52 -6.23 -3.98 -13.58
CA ALA A 52 -7.11 -2.84 -13.79
C ALA A 52 -8.24 -3.19 -14.77
N ALA A 53 -7.88 -3.74 -15.93
CA ALA A 53 -8.83 -4.16 -16.95
C ALA A 53 -9.79 -5.26 -16.44
N ALA A 54 -9.31 -6.19 -15.61
CA ALA A 54 -10.16 -7.22 -15.00
C ALA A 54 -11.17 -6.63 -14.01
N VAL A 55 -10.74 -5.70 -13.16
CA VAL A 55 -11.62 -5.01 -12.23
C VAL A 55 -12.66 -4.19 -12.98
N GLU A 56 -12.27 -3.48 -14.04
CA GLU A 56 -13.19 -2.70 -14.89
C GLU A 56 -14.19 -3.60 -15.62
N LYS A 57 -13.77 -4.77 -16.13
CA LYS A 57 -14.65 -5.75 -16.78
C LYS A 57 -15.66 -6.37 -15.82
N LEU A 58 -15.23 -6.66 -14.57
CA LEU A 58 -16.07 -7.36 -13.59
C LEU A 58 -16.98 -6.43 -12.79
N GLY A 59 -16.59 -5.16 -12.66
CA GLY A 59 -17.29 -4.23 -11.79
C GLY A 59 -16.93 -2.77 -12.10
N ARG A 60 -16.35 -2.08 -11.15
CA ARG A 60 -16.08 -0.64 -11.24
C ARG A 60 -14.66 -0.32 -10.77
N LEU A 61 -13.83 0.20 -11.67
CA LEU A 61 -12.52 0.75 -11.35
C LEU A 61 -12.68 2.18 -10.83
N LEU A 62 -12.09 2.49 -9.67
CA LEU A 62 -12.11 3.83 -9.07
C LEU A 62 -10.77 4.54 -9.19
N VAL A 63 -9.68 3.82 -8.94
CA VAL A 63 -8.33 4.38 -8.93
C VAL A 63 -7.42 3.47 -9.72
N HIS A 64 -6.61 4.06 -10.60
CA HIS A 64 -5.54 3.41 -11.32
C HIS A 64 -4.27 4.26 -11.20
N GLY A 65 -3.44 3.91 -10.25
CA GLY A 65 -2.25 4.68 -9.86
C GLY A 65 -2.55 5.80 -8.84
N ILE A 66 -1.61 6.00 -7.95
CA ILE A 66 -1.65 7.03 -6.92
C ILE A 66 -0.33 7.79 -6.90
N ALA A 67 -0.37 9.06 -6.47
CA ALA A 67 0.82 9.91 -6.38
C ALA A 67 1.58 9.65 -5.07
N VAL A 68 2.07 8.42 -4.89
CA VAL A 68 2.81 7.95 -3.70
C VAL A 68 4.04 7.16 -4.12
N ARG A 69 5.13 7.33 -3.41
CA ARG A 69 6.39 6.61 -3.63
C ARG A 69 6.94 6.04 -2.30
N PRO A 70 7.30 4.73 -2.27
CA PRO A 70 7.04 3.70 -3.27
C PRO A 70 5.57 3.26 -3.25
N GLY A 71 5.03 2.81 -4.37
CA GLY A 71 3.65 2.28 -4.40
C GLY A 71 2.72 2.94 -5.42
N HIS A 72 3.28 3.69 -6.39
CA HIS A 72 2.51 4.35 -7.43
C HIS A 72 1.44 3.47 -8.13
N PRO A 73 1.70 2.19 -8.52
CA PRO A 73 0.74 1.39 -9.28
C PRO A 73 -0.31 0.69 -8.42
N VAL A 74 -0.97 1.41 -7.54
CA VAL A 74 -2.13 0.89 -6.79
C VAL A 74 -3.39 0.96 -7.63
N ILE A 75 -4.19 -0.09 -7.58
CA ILE A 75 -5.51 -0.17 -8.21
C ILE A 75 -6.55 -0.32 -7.11
N ILE A 76 -7.64 0.45 -7.18
CA ILE A 76 -8.77 0.33 -6.26
C ILE A 76 -10.06 0.28 -7.07
N GLY A 77 -10.90 -0.69 -6.78
CA GLY A 77 -12.20 -0.82 -7.41
C GLY A 77 -13.15 -1.71 -6.63
N PHE A 78 -14.29 -1.98 -7.22
CA PHE A 78 -15.32 -2.85 -6.66
C PHE A 78 -15.77 -3.89 -7.68
N VAL A 79 -15.99 -5.10 -7.19
CA VAL A 79 -16.54 -6.21 -7.97
C VAL A 79 -17.79 -6.72 -7.26
N PRO A 80 -18.91 -6.87 -7.96
CA PRO A 80 -20.14 -7.38 -7.34
C PRO A 80 -19.96 -8.85 -6.93
N ARG A 81 -20.45 -9.18 -5.73
CA ARG A 81 -20.58 -10.57 -5.28
C ARG A 81 -21.74 -11.21 -6.03
N ASN A 82 -21.47 -12.26 -6.79
CA ASN A 82 -22.52 -13.02 -7.46
C ASN A 82 -23.19 -13.96 -6.45
N SER A 83 -24.25 -13.46 -5.80
CA SER A 83 -25.07 -14.25 -4.88
C SER A 83 -26.44 -14.46 -5.49
N ALA A 84 -26.92 -15.68 -5.59
CA ALA A 84 -28.25 -16.00 -6.09
C ALA A 84 -29.30 -15.37 -5.15
N GLY A 85 -30.07 -14.40 -5.65
CA GLY A 85 -31.31 -13.92 -5.01
C GLY A 85 -31.17 -12.78 -3.99
N VAL A 86 -30.02 -12.16 -3.82
CA VAL A 86 -29.83 -11.01 -2.93
C VAL A 86 -29.19 -9.84 -3.69
N SER A 87 -29.55 -8.60 -3.33
CA SER A 87 -28.89 -7.39 -3.82
C SER A 87 -27.37 -7.58 -3.79
N SER A 88 -26.72 -7.44 -4.93
CA SER A 88 -25.29 -7.71 -5.10
C SER A 88 -24.48 -6.77 -4.20
N LYS A 89 -23.85 -7.34 -3.15
CA LYS A 89 -22.89 -6.60 -2.32
C LYS A 89 -21.65 -6.33 -3.19
N GLU A 90 -21.22 -5.08 -3.28
CA GLU A 90 -19.94 -4.73 -3.89
C GLU A 90 -18.80 -5.07 -2.95
N VAL A 91 -17.80 -5.79 -3.44
CA VAL A 91 -16.60 -6.19 -2.71
C VAL A 91 -15.43 -5.34 -3.18
N PRO A 92 -14.75 -4.62 -2.30
CA PRO A 92 -13.55 -3.87 -2.68
C PRO A 92 -12.44 -4.81 -3.15
N VAL A 93 -11.77 -4.38 -4.21
CA VAL A 93 -10.59 -5.03 -4.77
C VAL A 93 -9.45 -4.02 -4.77
N ILE A 94 -8.33 -4.38 -4.15
CA ILE A 94 -7.13 -3.54 -4.12
C ILE A 94 -6.01 -4.30 -4.83
N GLY A 95 -5.53 -3.75 -5.95
CA GLY A 95 -4.32 -4.18 -6.61
C GLY A 95 -3.10 -3.65 -5.87
N VAL A 96 -2.31 -4.56 -5.32
CA VAL A 96 -1.14 -4.26 -4.51
C VAL A 96 0.12 -4.43 -5.35
N PRO A 97 1.05 -3.45 -5.38
CA PRO A 97 2.31 -3.58 -6.11
C PRO A 97 3.12 -4.78 -5.65
N GLY A 98 3.75 -5.50 -6.60
CA GLY A 98 4.50 -6.72 -6.32
C GLY A 98 5.81 -6.53 -5.53
N TYR A 99 6.32 -5.31 -5.41
CA TYR A 99 7.51 -5.03 -4.61
C TYR A 99 7.18 -4.96 -3.11
N PRO A 100 7.93 -5.67 -2.24
CA PRO A 100 7.59 -5.82 -0.82
C PRO A 100 7.39 -4.51 -0.06
N VAL A 101 8.24 -3.51 -0.31
CA VAL A 101 8.15 -2.20 0.37
C VAL A 101 6.93 -1.43 -0.08
N SER A 102 6.59 -1.50 -1.36
CA SER A 102 5.37 -0.90 -1.91
C SER A 102 4.12 -1.60 -1.39
N ALA A 103 4.15 -2.94 -1.34
CA ALA A 103 3.04 -3.73 -0.81
C ALA A 103 2.76 -3.42 0.67
N ALA A 104 3.81 -3.33 1.49
CA ALA A 104 3.68 -2.94 2.89
C ALA A 104 3.06 -1.56 3.04
N LEU A 105 3.58 -0.56 2.31
CA LEU A 105 3.05 0.81 2.37
C LEU A 105 1.60 0.88 1.87
N THR A 106 1.26 0.18 0.78
CA THR A 106 -0.13 0.09 0.30
C THR A 106 -1.05 -0.50 1.37
N SER A 107 -0.58 -1.52 2.09
CA SER A 107 -1.36 -2.12 3.18
C SER A 107 -1.55 -1.16 4.35
N GLU A 108 -0.53 -0.41 4.72
CA GLU A 108 -0.59 0.61 5.79
C GLU A 108 -1.52 1.77 5.44
N ILE A 109 -1.54 2.21 4.17
CA ILE A 109 -2.32 3.39 3.75
C ILE A 109 -3.79 3.03 3.46
N PHE A 110 -4.07 1.86 2.88
CA PHE A 110 -5.41 1.54 2.38
C PHE A 110 -6.06 0.35 3.09
N VAL A 111 -5.32 -0.74 3.31
CA VAL A 111 -5.91 -1.98 3.82
C VAL A 111 -6.17 -1.89 5.31
N GLU A 112 -5.18 -1.50 6.09
CA GLU A 112 -5.31 -1.40 7.55
C GLU A 112 -6.39 -0.39 7.97
N PRO A 113 -6.45 0.84 7.45
CA PRO A 113 -7.51 1.79 7.79
C PRO A 113 -8.90 1.27 7.42
N LEU A 114 -9.05 0.62 6.27
CA LEU A 114 -10.31 0.03 5.86
C LEU A 114 -10.78 -1.07 6.83
N LEU A 115 -9.88 -1.96 7.23
CA LEU A 115 -10.20 -3.02 8.18
C LEU A 115 -10.55 -2.46 9.56
N ARG A 116 -9.85 -1.43 10.04
CA ARG A 116 -10.17 -0.73 11.30
C ARG A 116 -11.58 -0.14 11.27
N ILE A 117 -11.93 0.57 10.19
CA ILE A 117 -13.27 1.13 10.01
C ILE A 117 -14.33 0.02 10.06
N TRP A 118 -14.10 -1.10 9.41
CA TRP A 118 -15.05 -2.22 9.41
C TRP A 118 -15.19 -2.90 10.78
N GLN A 119 -14.13 -2.88 11.59
CA GLN A 119 -14.15 -3.39 12.97
C GLN A 119 -14.75 -2.39 13.98
N GLY A 120 -15.08 -1.17 13.54
CA GLY A 120 -15.56 -0.12 14.42
C GLY A 120 -14.49 0.42 15.36
N GLU A 121 -13.20 0.26 14.99
CA GLU A 121 -12.11 0.80 15.79
C GLU A 121 -11.97 2.31 15.59
N PRO A 122 -11.49 3.02 16.63
CA PRO A 122 -11.20 4.44 16.49
C PRO A 122 -10.08 4.67 15.46
N GLU A 123 -10.09 5.86 14.87
CA GLU A 123 -9.03 6.29 13.95
C GLU A 123 -7.65 6.13 14.60
N PHE A 124 -6.74 5.47 13.91
CA PHE A 124 -5.37 5.32 14.37
C PHE A 124 -4.63 6.65 14.15
N LEU A 125 -4.27 7.31 15.25
CA LEU A 125 -3.40 8.47 15.20
C LEU A 125 -1.95 8.00 15.36
N PRO A 126 -1.09 8.18 14.35
CA PRO A 126 0.32 7.80 14.45
C PRO A 126 1.03 8.64 15.51
N VAL A 127 1.98 8.04 16.21
CA VAL A 127 2.89 8.78 17.08
C VAL A 127 3.82 9.62 16.22
N ILE A 128 3.79 10.93 16.42
CA ILE A 128 4.62 11.88 15.68
C ILE A 128 5.82 12.27 16.56
N LEU A 129 7.03 12.06 16.03
CA LEU A 129 8.28 12.44 16.66
C LEU A 129 9.00 13.48 15.80
N LYS A 130 9.32 14.64 16.40
CA LYS A 130 10.14 15.66 15.73
C LYS A 130 11.63 15.29 15.81
N ALA A 131 12.28 15.15 14.67
CA ALA A 131 13.70 14.83 14.57
C ALA A 131 14.43 15.72 13.55
N LYS A 132 15.74 15.84 13.67
CA LYS A 132 16.59 16.51 12.69
C LYS A 132 17.09 15.50 11.67
N LEU A 133 16.96 15.84 10.39
CA LEU A 133 17.44 15.00 9.31
C LEU A 133 18.99 14.97 9.29
N THR A 134 19.58 13.77 9.24
CA THR A 134 21.07 13.65 9.30
C THR A 134 21.76 13.96 7.99
N ARG A 135 21.07 13.87 6.86
CA ARG A 135 21.61 14.14 5.52
C ARG A 135 20.55 14.64 4.56
N LYS A 136 20.99 15.36 3.53
CA LYS A 136 20.14 15.80 2.43
C LYS A 136 19.45 14.63 1.74
N ILE A 137 18.20 14.84 1.36
CA ILE A 137 17.39 13.93 0.57
C ILE A 137 16.84 14.67 -0.63
N ASN A 138 17.10 14.15 -1.82
CA ASN A 138 16.44 14.61 -3.03
C ASN A 138 15.17 13.78 -3.24
N SER A 139 14.05 14.40 -3.54
CA SER A 139 12.80 13.74 -3.90
C SER A 139 12.24 14.39 -5.15
N PRO A 140 11.97 13.63 -6.22
CA PRO A 140 11.31 14.20 -7.40
C PRO A 140 9.92 14.72 -7.03
N ALA A 141 9.56 15.89 -7.53
CA ALA A 141 8.21 16.42 -7.38
C ALA A 141 7.17 15.53 -8.09
N GLY A 142 5.94 15.55 -7.62
CA GLY A 142 4.81 14.84 -8.21
C GLY A 142 4.22 13.74 -7.33
N ASP A 143 5.03 13.06 -6.53
CA ASP A 143 4.58 12.02 -5.60
C ASP A 143 4.91 12.39 -4.15
N ASP A 144 4.02 12.05 -3.22
CA ASP A 144 4.37 12.05 -1.79
C ASP A 144 5.33 10.88 -1.54
N ASP A 145 6.53 11.19 -1.03
CA ASP A 145 7.61 10.21 -0.88
C ASP A 145 7.71 9.75 0.58
N PHE A 146 7.35 8.50 0.82
CA PHE A 146 7.36 7.84 2.12
C PHE A 146 8.73 7.23 2.39
N LEU A 147 9.59 8.01 3.01
CA LEU A 147 10.97 7.66 3.27
C LEU A 147 11.14 6.98 4.63
N ARG A 148 11.65 5.77 4.64
CA ARG A 148 11.98 5.06 5.88
C ARG A 148 13.23 5.62 6.52
N VAL A 149 13.18 5.79 7.84
CA VAL A 149 14.26 6.34 8.65
C VAL A 149 14.54 5.45 9.86
N VAL A 150 15.80 5.48 10.31
CA VAL A 150 16.18 5.06 11.66
C VAL A 150 16.25 6.30 12.53
N VAL A 151 15.75 6.22 13.74
CA VAL A 151 15.73 7.33 14.68
C VAL A 151 16.61 7.04 15.88
N GLY A 152 17.36 8.05 16.33
CA GLY A 152 18.20 7.95 17.51
C GLY A 152 18.36 9.28 18.21
N GLU A 153 18.61 9.25 19.52
CA GLU A 153 18.85 10.45 20.32
C GLU A 153 20.36 10.66 20.49
N VAL A 154 20.83 11.87 20.16
CA VAL A 154 22.22 12.31 20.37
C VAL A 154 22.22 13.68 21.02
N ASN A 155 22.87 13.81 22.16
CA ASN A 155 22.93 15.07 22.92
C ASN A 155 21.55 15.73 23.16
N HIS A 156 20.56 14.93 23.58
CA HIS A 156 19.17 15.36 23.81
C HIS A 156 18.46 15.87 22.55
N GLN A 157 18.95 15.51 21.36
CA GLN A 157 18.32 15.83 20.09
C GLN A 157 17.98 14.55 19.33
N TRP A 158 16.73 14.42 18.90
CA TRP A 158 16.32 13.33 18.02
C TRP A 158 16.85 13.56 16.59
N LEU A 159 17.48 12.53 16.05
CA LEU A 159 18.01 12.51 14.69
C LEU A 159 17.30 11.44 13.87
N ALA A 160 16.95 11.76 12.63
CA ALA A 160 16.39 10.84 11.65
C ALA A 160 17.39 10.55 10.54
N ALA A 161 17.85 9.31 10.45
CA ALA A 161 18.79 8.87 9.43
C ALA A 161 18.06 8.10 8.32
N PRO A 162 18.03 8.62 7.09
CA PRO A 162 17.36 7.96 5.98
C PRO A 162 17.96 6.60 5.64
N LEU A 163 17.10 5.60 5.44
CA LEU A 163 17.49 4.29 4.91
C LEU A 163 17.59 4.32 3.38
N SER A 164 18.20 3.27 2.82
CA SER A 164 18.30 3.10 1.39
C SER A 164 16.90 3.02 0.76
N ARG A 165 16.71 3.74 -0.34
CA ARG A 165 15.50 3.71 -1.14
C ARG A 165 15.49 2.48 -2.04
N GLY A 166 14.34 1.93 -2.24
CA GLY A 166 14.11 0.84 -3.18
C GLY A 166 12.88 0.05 -2.78
N ALA A 167 11.98 -0.11 -3.73
CA ALA A 167 10.73 -0.84 -3.52
C ALA A 167 10.97 -2.32 -3.15
N GLY A 168 12.10 -2.89 -3.56
CA GLY A 168 12.52 -4.27 -3.27
C GLY A 168 13.44 -4.45 -2.07
N VAL A 169 13.85 -3.38 -1.37
CA VAL A 169 14.81 -3.46 -0.25
C VAL A 169 14.09 -3.85 1.04
N THR A 170 13.83 -5.13 1.23
CA THR A 170 13.10 -5.68 2.39
C THR A 170 13.77 -5.38 3.72
N THR A 171 15.11 -5.27 3.75
CA THR A 171 15.85 -4.92 4.98
C THR A 171 15.48 -3.54 5.51
N SER A 172 14.97 -2.63 4.69
CA SER A 172 14.49 -1.33 5.15
C SER A 172 13.20 -1.45 5.97
N LEU A 173 12.37 -2.47 5.73
CA LEU A 173 11.16 -2.74 6.50
C LEU A 173 11.47 -3.17 7.94
N SER A 174 12.51 -3.99 8.11
CA SER A 174 12.89 -4.52 9.42
C SER A 174 13.78 -3.56 10.25
N LYS A 175 14.42 -2.58 9.61
CA LYS A 175 15.34 -1.63 10.25
C LYS A 175 14.74 -0.27 10.52
N ALA A 176 13.63 0.08 9.86
CA ALA A 176 13.01 1.38 10.04
C ALA A 176 12.31 1.51 11.39
N ASP A 177 12.56 2.62 12.07
CA ASP A 177 11.85 3.02 13.28
C ASP A 177 10.64 3.91 12.94
N GLY A 178 10.63 4.53 11.74
CA GLY A 178 9.57 5.42 11.31
C GLY A 178 9.64 5.78 9.82
N ILE A 179 8.71 6.63 9.43
CA ILE A 179 8.56 7.14 8.06
C ILE A 179 8.53 8.66 8.10
N VAL A 180 9.32 9.30 7.24
CA VAL A 180 9.22 10.73 6.93
C VAL A 180 8.50 10.88 5.61
N ILE A 181 7.43 11.67 5.59
CA ILE A 181 6.69 11.99 4.37
C ILE A 181 7.23 13.27 3.77
N ILE A 182 7.75 13.19 2.54
CA ILE A 182 8.18 14.35 1.77
C ILE A 182 7.04 14.70 0.81
N PRO A 183 6.39 15.88 0.98
CA PRO A 183 5.26 16.26 0.16
C PRO A 183 5.62 16.39 -1.33
N ARG A 184 4.68 16.03 -2.20
CA ARG A 184 4.81 16.04 -3.66
C ARG A 184 5.17 17.39 -4.30
N ASN A 185 5.01 18.48 -3.58
CA ASN A 185 5.26 19.84 -4.04
C ASN A 185 6.66 20.36 -3.72
N ILE A 186 7.52 19.58 -3.06
CA ILE A 186 8.91 19.91 -2.77
C ILE A 186 9.87 18.91 -3.40
N GLN A 187 11.10 19.34 -3.68
CA GLN A 187 12.10 18.52 -4.36
C GLN A 187 13.09 17.84 -3.40
N GLY A 188 12.74 17.74 -2.16
CA GLY A 188 13.55 17.10 -1.13
C GLY A 188 13.66 17.93 0.15
N LEU A 189 14.58 17.50 1.02
CA LEU A 189 14.85 18.09 2.32
C LEU A 189 16.37 18.23 2.50
N GLU A 190 16.79 19.26 3.21
CA GLU A 190 18.20 19.49 3.51
C GLU A 190 18.61 18.80 4.83
N ALA A 191 19.92 18.55 4.98
CA ALA A 191 20.47 18.09 6.26
C ALA A 191 20.20 19.14 7.35
N GLY A 192 19.72 18.69 8.51
CA GLY A 192 19.36 19.58 9.62
C GLY A 192 17.91 20.07 9.60
N ASP A 193 17.14 19.84 8.52
CA ASP A 193 15.72 20.13 8.51
C ASP A 193 14.99 19.34 9.61
N THR A 194 13.96 19.97 10.18
CA THR A 194 13.09 19.29 11.14
C THR A 194 12.00 18.52 10.37
N VAL A 195 11.93 17.23 10.65
CA VAL A 195 10.95 16.29 10.09
C VAL A 195 10.06 15.72 11.19
N ASN A 196 8.90 15.24 10.78
CA ASN A 196 7.93 14.60 11.67
C ASN A 196 7.71 13.16 11.26
#